data_f519e8f7c755c2c08e3b4d1834c44cb3
#
_entry.id   f519e8f7c755c2c08e3b4d1834c44cb3
#
_cell.length_a   1.000
_cell.length_b   1.000
_cell.length_c   1.000
_cell.angle_alpha   90.00
_cell.angle_beta   90.00
_cell.angle_gamma   90.00
#
_symmetry.space_group_name_H-M   'P 1'
#
loop_
_entity.id
_entity.type
_entity.pdbx_description
1 polymer ?
#
loop_
_entity_poly.entity_id
_entity_poly.type
_entity_poly.pdbx_seq_one_letter_code
_entity_poly.pdbx_strand_id
1 'polypeptide(L)'
;MNQRIQLASIDDQRNAAAREAVRRRISWPVNLTPANVTYHSRGHVLLLGRAASVSSAARALQGRGLASLTLLTTDVAVDLPATSEPVTAHLLSTHQQPQLRIAGHLGGFRTTLAQADGDALNLAQALIERDVFDVVLDLTEGALDVAAWELPPPGYLRLAWERQEAERADVLESVTELVGEFDKPRYFQVNTDLCAHSSSGNVGCTRCLDVCPADAIASIQGRIESRIEIDPFLCQGVGSCTSACPTGAIEFRLPETRRQQ
;
A
#
# COMPACT_ATOMS: atom_id res chain seq x y z
N MET A 1 -24.01 8.73 -10.50
CA MET A 1 -24.89 8.73 -11.69
C MET A 1 -25.55 7.36 -11.80
N ASN A 2 -26.85 7.27 -11.41
CA ASN A 2 -27.64 6.04 -11.55
C ASN A 2 -28.01 5.84 -13.00
N GLN A 3 -27.27 5.04 -13.75
CA GLN A 3 -27.73 4.57 -15.05
C GLN A 3 -28.87 3.57 -14.81
N ARG A 4 -30.10 4.01 -14.98
CA ARG A 4 -31.25 3.11 -15.11
C ARG A 4 -31.08 2.35 -16.43
N ILE A 5 -30.88 1.05 -16.35
CA ILE A 5 -30.91 0.16 -17.51
C ILE A 5 -32.36 0.21 -18.02
N GLN A 6 -32.59 0.86 -19.18
CA GLN A 6 -33.87 0.77 -19.88
C GLN A 6 -33.90 -0.57 -20.63
N LEU A 7 -34.68 -1.50 -20.11
CA LEU A 7 -34.98 -2.72 -20.83
C LEU A 7 -36.01 -2.41 -21.93
N ALA A 8 -35.74 -2.90 -23.14
CA ALA A 8 -36.66 -2.77 -24.25
C ALA A 8 -38.08 -3.25 -23.88
N SER A 9 -39.09 -2.49 -24.31
CA SER A 9 -40.48 -2.89 -24.12
C SER A 9 -40.75 -4.16 -24.91
N ILE A 10 -41.24 -5.19 -24.24
CA ILE A 10 -41.72 -6.41 -24.90
C ILE A 10 -43.24 -6.30 -24.94
N ASP A 11 -43.80 -6.41 -26.14
CA ASP A 11 -45.26 -6.23 -26.43
C ASP A 11 -46.18 -7.28 -25.77
N ASP A 12 -45.61 -8.28 -25.08
CA ASP A 12 -46.38 -9.27 -24.35
C ASP A 12 -46.70 -8.79 -22.92
N GLN A 13 -47.94 -8.35 -22.69
CA GLN A 13 -48.41 -7.87 -21.40
C GLN A 13 -48.27 -8.91 -20.27
N ARG A 14 -48.34 -10.21 -20.55
CA ARG A 14 -48.16 -11.27 -19.55
C ARG A 14 -46.72 -11.35 -19.07
N ASN A 15 -45.78 -11.25 -20.00
CA ASN A 15 -44.38 -11.24 -19.68
C ASN A 15 -43.96 -9.95 -18.98
N ALA A 16 -44.56 -8.82 -19.34
CA ALA A 16 -44.32 -7.54 -18.67
C ALA A 16 -44.81 -7.57 -17.20
N ALA A 17 -45.97 -8.12 -16.95
CA ALA A 17 -46.53 -8.29 -15.59
C ALA A 17 -45.71 -9.25 -14.73
N ALA A 18 -45.27 -10.37 -15.29
CA ALA A 18 -44.40 -11.33 -14.61
C ALA A 18 -43.03 -10.71 -14.25
N ARG A 19 -42.43 -9.97 -15.16
CA ARG A 19 -41.15 -9.26 -14.90
C ARG A 19 -41.32 -8.19 -13.82
N GLU A 20 -42.42 -7.45 -13.82
CA GLU A 20 -42.69 -6.44 -12.79
C GLU A 20 -42.93 -7.10 -11.43
N ALA A 21 -43.61 -8.23 -11.39
CA ALA A 21 -43.80 -9.02 -10.16
C ALA A 21 -42.47 -9.53 -9.60
N VAL A 22 -41.55 -9.97 -10.47
CA VAL A 22 -40.20 -10.40 -10.09
C VAL A 22 -39.39 -9.21 -9.60
N ARG A 23 -39.42 -8.07 -10.30
CA ARG A 23 -38.73 -6.84 -9.86
C ARG A 23 -39.15 -6.39 -8.47
N ARG A 24 -40.43 -6.48 -8.13
CA ARG A 24 -40.96 -6.13 -6.78
C ARG A 24 -40.51 -7.08 -5.69
N ARG A 25 -40.20 -8.33 -6.03
CA ARG A 25 -39.76 -9.36 -5.08
C ARG A 25 -38.22 -9.42 -4.91
N ILE A 26 -37.46 -8.91 -5.89
CA ILE A 26 -36.01 -8.87 -5.80
C ILE A 26 -35.63 -7.58 -5.08
N SER A 27 -35.17 -7.70 -3.84
CA SER A 27 -34.41 -6.64 -3.21
C SER A 27 -33.02 -6.58 -3.92
N TRP A 28 -32.80 -5.56 -4.74
CA TRP A 28 -31.48 -5.31 -5.30
C TRP A 28 -30.51 -5.06 -4.16
N PRO A 29 -29.37 -5.74 -4.12
CA PRO A 29 -28.37 -5.42 -3.13
C PRO A 29 -27.95 -3.96 -3.32
N VAL A 30 -28.07 -3.17 -2.28
CA VAL A 30 -27.87 -1.72 -2.29
C VAL A 30 -26.39 -1.36 -2.50
N ASN A 31 -25.47 -2.30 -2.32
CA ASN A 31 -24.03 -2.11 -2.45
C ASN A 31 -23.37 -3.25 -3.25
N LEU A 32 -23.30 -3.07 -4.56
CA LEU A 32 -22.40 -3.83 -5.44
C LEU A 32 -21.00 -3.20 -5.50
N THR A 33 -20.63 -2.38 -4.53
CA THR A 33 -19.28 -1.84 -4.44
C THR A 33 -18.31 -2.96 -4.14
N PRO A 34 -17.22 -3.08 -4.91
CA PRO A 34 -16.15 -3.99 -4.57
C PRO A 34 -15.69 -3.67 -3.15
N ALA A 35 -15.35 -4.68 -2.36
CA ALA A 35 -14.78 -4.43 -1.06
C ALA A 35 -13.48 -3.64 -1.26
N ASN A 36 -13.46 -2.44 -0.74
CA ASN A 36 -12.33 -1.54 -0.83
C ASN A 36 -11.48 -1.61 0.44
N VAL A 37 -10.27 -1.13 0.35
CA VAL A 37 -9.47 -0.68 1.49
C VAL A 37 -9.24 0.81 1.35
N THR A 38 -9.21 1.51 2.47
CA THR A 38 -8.99 2.95 2.53
C THR A 38 -7.64 3.22 3.16
N TYR A 39 -6.77 3.92 2.44
CA TYR A 39 -5.56 4.50 3.00
C TYR A 39 -5.88 5.79 3.71
N HIS A 40 -5.26 6.02 4.86
CA HIS A 40 -5.37 7.26 5.61
C HIS A 40 -4.00 7.88 5.77
N SER A 41 -3.78 9.04 5.19
CA SER A 41 -2.53 9.80 5.28
C SER A 41 -2.78 11.18 5.84
N ARG A 42 -2.06 11.54 6.89
CA ARG A 42 -2.07 12.89 7.48
C ARG A 42 -0.90 13.74 7.00
N GLY A 43 0.00 13.16 6.21
CA GLY A 43 1.17 13.84 5.68
C GLY A 43 2.35 13.86 6.65
N HIS A 44 2.56 12.81 7.45
CA HIS A 44 3.83 12.59 8.15
C HIS A 44 4.83 11.98 7.17
N VAL A 45 5.72 12.81 6.63
CA VAL A 45 6.63 12.44 5.53
C VAL A 45 8.02 12.13 6.06
N LEU A 46 8.56 10.99 5.65
CA LEU A 46 9.95 10.61 5.86
C LEU A 46 10.75 10.93 4.59
N LEU A 47 11.79 11.74 4.70
CA LEU A 47 12.77 12.03 3.67
C LEU A 47 14.07 11.29 4.01
N LEU A 48 14.56 10.43 3.10
CA LEU A 48 15.75 9.62 3.31
C LEU A 48 16.79 9.92 2.23
N GLY A 49 18.04 10.25 2.60
CA GLY A 49 19.09 10.49 1.62
C GLY A 49 20.22 11.36 2.13
N ARG A 50 20.99 11.95 1.22
CA ARG A 50 22.05 12.89 1.56
C ARG A 50 21.50 14.19 2.13
N ALA A 51 22.20 14.79 3.06
CA ALA A 51 21.80 16.02 3.74
C ALA A 51 21.44 17.15 2.76
N ALA A 52 22.19 17.34 1.69
CA ALA A 52 21.91 18.38 0.69
C ALA A 52 20.57 18.13 -0.03
N SER A 53 20.32 16.88 -0.47
CA SER A 53 19.12 16.49 -1.21
C SER A 53 17.87 16.56 -0.31
N VAL A 54 17.94 15.96 0.89
CA VAL A 54 16.78 15.98 1.81
C VAL A 54 16.46 17.36 2.32
N SER A 55 17.48 18.22 2.57
CA SER A 55 17.27 19.62 3.00
C SER A 55 16.63 20.44 1.89
N SER A 56 17.04 20.23 0.64
CA SER A 56 16.44 20.92 -0.52
C SER A 56 14.99 20.50 -0.72
N ALA A 57 14.70 19.18 -0.67
CA ALA A 57 13.35 18.65 -0.76
C ALA A 57 12.46 19.16 0.40
N ALA A 58 12.98 19.13 1.63
CA ALA A 58 12.27 19.62 2.80
C ALA A 58 11.86 21.09 2.68
N ARG A 59 12.79 21.95 2.23
CA ARG A 59 12.46 23.39 2.00
C ARG A 59 11.36 23.56 0.96
N ALA A 60 11.37 22.75 -0.10
CA ALA A 60 10.36 22.82 -1.14
C ALA A 60 8.99 22.28 -0.68
N LEU A 61 8.96 21.40 0.32
CA LEU A 61 7.74 20.82 0.91
C LEU A 61 7.17 21.65 2.06
N GLN A 62 7.96 22.53 2.68
CA GLN A 62 7.49 23.40 3.76
C GLN A 62 6.33 24.30 3.29
N GLY A 63 5.33 24.50 4.15
CA GLY A 63 4.16 25.32 3.85
C GLY A 63 3.15 24.65 2.91
N ARG A 64 3.30 23.38 2.57
CA ARG A 64 2.40 22.66 1.68
C ARG A 64 1.32 21.81 2.39
N GLY A 65 1.09 22.04 3.68
CA GLY A 65 0.03 21.40 4.45
C GLY A 65 0.34 19.98 4.93
N LEU A 66 1.62 19.64 5.05
CA LEU A 66 2.08 18.38 5.61
C LEU A 66 2.04 18.43 7.14
N ALA A 67 1.75 17.30 7.79
CA ALA A 67 1.69 17.24 9.24
C ALA A 67 3.08 17.30 9.90
N SER A 68 4.09 16.68 9.29
CA SER A 68 5.49 16.77 9.72
C SER A 68 6.46 16.29 8.63
N LEU A 69 7.70 16.77 8.70
CA LEU A 69 8.81 16.30 7.89
C LEU A 69 9.88 15.68 8.80
N THR A 70 10.27 14.47 8.52
CA THR A 70 11.38 13.79 9.21
C THR A 70 12.48 13.50 8.21
N LEU A 71 13.68 14.03 8.48
CA LEU A 71 14.85 13.90 7.62
C LEU A 71 15.79 12.84 8.21
N LEU A 72 16.02 11.75 7.48
CA LEU A 72 17.07 10.78 7.79
C LEU A 72 18.24 11.00 6.83
N THR A 73 19.33 11.57 7.34
CA THR A 73 20.50 11.85 6.52
C THR A 73 21.54 10.74 6.61
N THR A 74 22.24 10.48 5.51
CA THR A 74 23.20 9.37 5.38
C THR A 74 24.66 9.78 5.41
N ASP A 75 24.95 11.08 5.38
CA ASP A 75 26.29 11.63 5.28
C ASP A 75 26.65 12.60 6.43
N VAL A 76 25.87 13.63 6.64
CA VAL A 76 26.13 14.63 7.68
C VAL A 76 24.83 15.02 8.40
N ALA A 77 24.97 15.49 9.64
CA ALA A 77 23.84 16.06 10.37
C ALA A 77 23.39 17.39 9.73
N VAL A 78 22.10 17.66 9.84
CA VAL A 78 21.49 18.89 9.32
C VAL A 78 20.94 19.69 10.50
N ASP A 79 21.37 20.94 10.60
CA ASP A 79 20.72 21.93 11.45
C ASP A 79 19.56 22.58 10.68
N LEU A 80 18.37 22.39 11.16
CA LEU A 80 17.16 22.92 10.55
C LEU A 80 16.75 24.23 11.25
N PRO A 81 16.44 25.29 10.48
CA PRO A 81 15.85 26.48 11.06
C PRO A 81 14.49 26.13 11.68
N ALA A 82 14.17 26.78 12.81
CA ALA A 82 12.84 26.62 13.41
C ALA A 82 11.78 27.12 12.42
N THR A 83 10.83 26.25 12.11
CA THR A 83 9.71 26.53 11.20
C THR A 83 8.38 26.34 11.92
N SER A 84 7.29 26.80 11.32
CA SER A 84 5.94 26.62 11.87
C SER A 84 5.47 25.17 11.81
N GLU A 85 6.02 24.36 10.92
CA GLU A 85 5.74 22.93 10.80
C GLU A 85 6.77 22.10 11.58
N PRO A 86 6.39 20.98 12.21
CA PRO A 86 7.32 20.10 12.89
C PRO A 86 8.29 19.48 11.88
N VAL A 87 9.56 19.86 11.97
CA VAL A 87 10.64 19.27 11.17
C VAL A 87 11.67 18.68 12.13
N THR A 88 11.98 17.40 11.96
CA THR A 88 13.00 16.70 12.73
C THR A 88 14.07 16.15 11.78
N ALA A 89 15.32 16.14 12.23
CA ALA A 89 16.41 15.56 11.47
C ALA A 89 17.21 14.59 12.34
N HIS A 90 17.62 13.48 11.74
CA HIS A 90 18.46 12.47 12.39
C HIS A 90 19.51 11.96 11.40
N LEU A 91 20.76 11.88 11.87
CA LEU A 91 21.85 11.29 11.09
C LEU A 91 21.91 9.79 11.33
N LEU A 92 21.77 9.00 10.26
CA LEU A 92 22.06 7.57 10.26
C LEU A 92 23.56 7.36 10.14
N SER A 93 24.18 6.83 11.16
CA SER A 93 25.59 6.44 11.08
C SER A 93 25.80 5.34 10.04
N THR A 94 27.03 5.20 9.51
CA THR A 94 27.38 4.16 8.54
C THR A 94 27.07 2.75 9.04
N HIS A 95 27.10 2.51 10.36
CA HIS A 95 26.72 1.23 10.97
C HIS A 95 25.22 1.00 11.03
N GLN A 96 24.42 2.07 11.11
CA GLN A 96 22.96 2.00 11.17
C GLN A 96 22.33 1.83 9.79
N GLN A 97 22.94 2.37 8.74
CA GLN A 97 22.39 2.36 7.38
C GLN A 97 22.00 0.97 6.88
N PRO A 98 22.86 -0.08 6.98
CA PRO A 98 22.49 -1.43 6.54
C PRO A 98 21.44 -2.12 7.42
N GLN A 99 21.14 -1.56 8.60
CA GLN A 99 20.17 -2.10 9.55
C GLN A 99 18.80 -1.44 9.43
N LEU A 100 18.68 -0.38 8.62
CA LEU A 100 17.42 0.30 8.36
C LEU A 100 16.52 -0.57 7.49
N ARG A 101 15.28 -0.72 7.92
CA ARG A 101 14.22 -1.40 7.14
C ARG A 101 12.98 -0.54 7.11
N ILE A 102 12.35 -0.51 5.96
CA ILE A 102 11.06 0.17 5.73
C ILE A 102 10.09 -0.87 5.18
N ALA A 103 8.91 -0.97 5.80
CA ALA A 103 7.84 -1.86 5.37
C ALA A 103 6.49 -1.16 5.53
N GLY A 104 5.50 -1.58 4.75
CA GLY A 104 4.15 -1.03 4.84
C GLY A 104 3.70 -0.35 3.55
N HIS A 105 2.82 0.62 3.67
CA HIS A 105 2.12 1.27 2.56
C HIS A 105 1.75 2.70 2.93
N LEU A 106 1.10 3.43 2.05
CA LEU A 106 0.58 4.79 2.28
C LEU A 106 -0.22 4.86 3.60
N GLY A 107 0.16 5.76 4.48
CA GLY A 107 -0.42 5.91 5.82
C GLY A 107 0.01 4.85 6.84
N GLY A 108 0.91 3.94 6.49
CA GLY A 108 1.30 2.81 7.32
C GLY A 108 2.76 2.35 7.18
N PHE A 109 3.70 3.23 6.83
CA PHE A 109 5.11 2.88 6.73
C PHE A 109 5.77 2.76 8.11
N ARG A 110 6.13 1.54 8.48
CA ARG A 110 6.96 1.27 9.65
C ARG A 110 8.43 1.32 9.25
N THR A 111 9.17 2.17 9.93
CA THR A 111 10.61 2.32 9.72
C THR A 111 11.33 1.82 10.96
N THR A 112 12.10 0.76 10.82
CA THR A 112 12.79 0.10 11.93
C THR A 112 14.29 0.08 11.72
N LEU A 113 15.01 0.23 12.84
CA LEU A 113 16.46 0.11 12.91
C LEU A 113 16.79 -1.07 13.82
N ALA A 114 17.40 -2.12 13.28
CA ALA A 114 17.85 -3.26 14.09
C ALA A 114 18.93 -2.82 15.08
N GLN A 115 18.84 -3.28 16.33
CA GLN A 115 19.80 -3.00 17.37
C GLN A 115 20.64 -4.24 17.68
N ALA A 116 21.79 -4.02 18.29
CA ALA A 116 22.76 -5.09 18.60
C ALA A 116 22.23 -6.13 19.61
N ASP A 117 21.25 -5.78 20.40
CA ASP A 117 20.56 -6.62 21.39
C ASP A 117 19.44 -7.51 20.78
N GLY A 118 19.20 -7.36 19.48
CA GLY A 118 18.18 -8.13 18.76
C GLY A 118 16.81 -7.45 18.70
N ASP A 119 16.60 -6.37 19.43
CA ASP A 119 15.40 -5.57 19.33
C ASP A 119 15.45 -4.64 18.11
N ALA A 120 14.28 -4.17 17.65
CA ALA A 120 14.19 -3.22 16.55
C ALA A 120 13.57 -1.90 17.05
N LEU A 121 14.32 -0.81 16.92
CA LEU A 121 13.82 0.52 17.24
C LEU A 121 12.88 1.00 16.15
N ASN A 122 11.65 1.39 16.52
CA ASN A 122 10.72 2.07 15.62
C ASN A 122 11.10 3.55 15.55
N LEU A 123 11.58 4.02 14.38
CA LEU A 123 12.03 5.40 14.23
C LEU A 123 10.88 6.40 14.23
N ALA A 124 9.70 6.05 13.74
CA ALA A 124 8.54 6.93 13.80
C ALA A 124 8.14 7.20 15.26
N GLN A 125 8.15 6.14 16.12
CA GLN A 125 7.87 6.28 17.55
C GLN A 125 8.92 7.15 18.25
N ALA A 126 10.19 6.95 17.90
CA ALA A 126 11.29 7.68 18.56
C ALA A 126 11.38 9.16 18.13
N LEU A 127 11.02 9.49 16.89
CA LEU A 127 11.24 10.83 16.32
C LEU A 127 10.00 11.71 16.31
N ILE A 128 8.81 11.12 16.16
CA ILE A 128 7.55 11.88 16.01
C ILE A 128 6.42 11.33 16.89
N GLU A 129 6.71 10.45 17.85
CA GLU A 129 5.74 9.86 18.79
C GLU A 129 4.56 9.15 18.09
N ARG A 130 4.83 8.53 16.92
CA ARG A 130 3.84 7.78 16.14
C ARG A 130 4.38 6.40 15.77
N ASP A 131 3.49 5.47 15.46
CA ASP A 131 3.89 4.11 15.09
C ASP A 131 4.42 4.02 13.65
N VAL A 132 3.99 4.95 12.77
CA VAL A 132 4.25 4.89 11.33
C VAL A 132 4.45 6.28 10.72
N PHE A 133 5.13 6.33 9.58
CA PHE A 133 5.08 7.45 8.64
C PHE A 133 3.99 7.20 7.60
N ASP A 134 3.46 8.28 7.04
CA ASP A 134 2.41 8.18 6.02
C ASP A 134 2.99 8.04 4.61
N VAL A 135 4.06 8.78 4.32
CA VAL A 135 4.72 8.84 3.01
C VAL A 135 6.22 8.74 3.20
N VAL A 136 6.90 8.05 2.29
CA VAL A 136 8.36 7.97 2.24
C VAL A 136 8.86 8.51 0.91
N LEU A 137 9.78 9.48 0.96
CA LEU A 137 10.52 9.96 -0.20
C LEU A 137 11.99 9.54 -0.07
N ASP A 138 12.36 8.55 -0.86
CA ASP A 138 13.70 7.98 -0.91
C ASP A 138 14.55 8.70 -1.96
N LEU A 139 15.53 9.44 -1.49
CA LEU A 139 16.51 10.19 -2.29
C LEU A 139 17.92 9.54 -2.24
N THR A 140 18.00 8.27 -1.83
CA THR A 140 19.27 7.55 -1.68
C THR A 140 19.83 7.03 -3.00
N GLU A 141 19.05 7.08 -4.07
CA GLU A 141 19.41 6.54 -5.40
C GLU A 141 19.75 5.03 -5.37
N GLY A 142 19.17 4.29 -4.41
CA GLY A 142 19.44 2.88 -4.21
C GLY A 142 20.74 2.59 -3.43
N ALA A 143 21.35 3.60 -2.82
CA ALA A 143 22.53 3.41 -1.97
C ALA A 143 22.23 2.61 -0.69
N LEU A 144 20.97 2.59 -0.26
CA LEU A 144 20.50 1.81 0.88
C LEU A 144 19.51 0.75 0.43
N ASP A 145 19.73 -0.48 0.87
CA ASP A 145 18.76 -1.58 0.72
C ASP A 145 17.78 -1.56 1.88
N VAL A 146 16.84 -0.62 1.83
CA VAL A 146 15.87 -0.40 2.92
C VAL A 146 14.63 -1.29 2.81
N ALA A 147 14.36 -1.83 1.60
CA ALA A 147 13.18 -2.65 1.33
C ALA A 147 13.40 -3.52 0.09
N ALA A 148 12.92 -4.75 0.16
CA ALA A 148 13.09 -5.76 -0.91
C ALA A 148 11.99 -5.70 -2.00
N TRP A 149 11.32 -4.57 -2.19
CA TRP A 149 10.24 -4.48 -3.18
C TRP A 149 10.75 -4.39 -4.61
N GLU A 150 10.31 -5.28 -5.46
CA GLU A 150 10.42 -5.14 -6.90
C GLU A 150 9.44 -4.07 -7.41
N LEU A 151 8.20 -4.05 -6.87
CA LEU A 151 7.18 -3.05 -7.11
C LEU A 151 6.89 -2.29 -5.80
N PRO A 152 7.38 -1.06 -5.62
CA PRO A 152 7.16 -0.28 -4.40
C PRO A 152 5.67 -0.04 -4.12
N PRO A 153 5.25 -0.06 -2.84
CA PRO A 153 3.87 0.22 -2.47
C PRO A 153 3.48 1.68 -2.69
N PRO A 154 2.18 1.99 -2.80
CA PRO A 154 1.70 3.37 -2.82
C PRO A 154 2.24 4.17 -1.63
N GLY A 155 2.67 5.40 -1.88
CA GLY A 155 3.25 6.29 -0.87
C GLY A 155 4.76 6.15 -0.68
N TYR A 156 5.43 5.17 -1.32
CA TYR A 156 6.88 5.08 -1.37
C TYR A 156 7.37 5.63 -2.71
N LEU A 157 7.97 6.80 -2.68
CA LEU A 157 8.46 7.52 -3.85
C LEU A 157 9.99 7.46 -3.89
N ARG A 158 10.57 7.27 -5.07
CA ARG A 158 12.02 7.30 -5.30
C ARG A 158 12.35 8.39 -6.28
N LEU A 159 13.40 9.14 -6.00
CA LEU A 159 13.92 10.18 -6.90
C LEU A 159 15.44 10.27 -6.80
N ALA A 160 16.11 10.18 -7.94
CA ALA A 160 17.52 10.50 -8.06
C ALA A 160 17.69 12.02 -8.10
N TRP A 161 17.74 12.65 -6.91
CA TRP A 161 17.64 14.11 -6.74
C TRP A 161 18.58 14.91 -7.63
N GLU A 162 19.83 14.48 -7.74
CA GLU A 162 20.84 15.20 -8.52
C GLU A 162 20.70 15.01 -10.03
N ARG A 163 20.16 13.86 -10.45
CA ARG A 163 20.08 13.48 -11.88
C ARG A 163 18.73 13.76 -12.52
N GLN A 164 17.66 13.77 -11.74
CA GLN A 164 16.28 13.90 -12.20
C GLN A 164 15.68 15.27 -11.83
N GLU A 165 16.36 16.35 -12.21
CA GLU A 165 15.93 17.70 -11.85
C GLU A 165 14.54 18.05 -12.41
N ALA A 166 14.25 17.63 -13.62
CA ALA A 166 12.96 17.88 -14.26
C ALA A 166 11.78 17.21 -13.54
N GLU A 167 12.01 16.08 -12.86
CA GLU A 167 10.98 15.30 -12.18
C GLU A 167 10.75 15.76 -10.74
N ARG A 168 11.63 16.63 -10.19
CA ARG A 168 11.55 17.08 -8.79
C ARG A 168 10.20 17.71 -8.45
N ALA A 169 9.72 18.60 -9.31
CA ALA A 169 8.48 19.31 -9.08
C ALA A 169 7.29 18.35 -9.01
N ASP A 170 7.18 17.42 -9.95
CA ASP A 170 6.08 16.45 -10.05
C ASP A 170 6.10 15.49 -8.85
N VAL A 171 7.29 15.01 -8.44
CA VAL A 171 7.41 14.12 -7.28
C VAL A 171 7.06 14.85 -5.99
N LEU A 172 7.50 16.11 -5.81
CA LEU A 172 7.15 16.90 -4.64
C LEU A 172 5.65 17.24 -4.60
N GLU A 173 5.02 17.47 -5.74
CA GLU A 173 3.56 17.63 -5.84
C GLU A 173 2.86 16.33 -5.45
N SER A 174 3.29 15.19 -5.98
CA SER A 174 2.77 13.86 -5.61
C SER A 174 2.85 13.60 -4.11
N VAL A 175 3.92 14.02 -3.41
CA VAL A 175 4.00 13.90 -1.94
C VAL A 175 2.85 14.65 -1.26
N THR A 176 2.51 15.84 -1.75
CA THR A 176 1.44 16.66 -1.14
C THR A 176 0.04 16.17 -1.48
N GLU A 177 -0.13 15.58 -2.67
CA GLU A 177 -1.39 14.95 -3.10
C GLU A 177 -1.71 13.67 -2.31
N LEU A 178 -0.71 13.04 -1.71
CA LEU A 178 -0.87 11.84 -0.88
C LEU A 178 -1.34 12.13 0.56
N VAL A 179 -1.91 13.31 0.82
CA VAL A 179 -2.56 13.66 2.10
C VAL A 179 -4.07 13.53 1.96
N GLY A 180 -4.68 12.70 2.80
CA GLY A 180 -6.14 12.46 2.75
C GLY A 180 -6.52 11.00 2.90
N GLU A 181 -7.69 10.67 2.36
CA GLU A 181 -8.25 9.31 2.33
C GLU A 181 -8.34 8.83 0.89
N PHE A 182 -7.87 7.60 0.64
CA PHE A 182 -7.80 7.04 -0.70
C PHE A 182 -8.34 5.62 -0.72
N ASP A 183 -9.40 5.40 -1.48
CA ASP A 183 -10.01 4.10 -1.65
C ASP A 183 -9.33 3.31 -2.77
N LYS A 184 -9.05 2.04 -2.49
CA LYS A 184 -8.53 1.08 -3.46
C LYS A 184 -9.34 -0.22 -3.42
N PRO A 185 -9.68 -0.83 -4.58
CA PRO A 185 -10.33 -2.13 -4.59
C PRO A 185 -9.43 -3.22 -3.99
N ARG A 186 -10.05 -4.18 -3.31
CA ARG A 186 -9.40 -5.47 -3.04
C ARG A 186 -9.45 -6.29 -4.31
N TYR A 187 -8.32 -6.46 -4.97
CA TYR A 187 -8.25 -7.09 -6.29
C TYR A 187 -8.48 -8.60 -6.28
N PHE A 188 -8.00 -9.30 -5.23
CA PHE A 188 -8.02 -10.76 -5.19
C PHE A 188 -8.58 -11.29 -3.88
N GLN A 189 -9.06 -12.53 -3.96
CA GLN A 189 -9.45 -13.35 -2.82
C GLN A 189 -8.83 -14.74 -2.96
N VAL A 190 -8.66 -15.42 -1.82
CA VAL A 190 -8.14 -16.79 -1.75
C VAL A 190 -9.25 -17.69 -1.29
N ASN A 191 -9.54 -18.74 -2.08
CA ASN A 191 -10.38 -19.84 -1.66
C ASN A 191 -9.49 -20.86 -0.91
N THR A 192 -9.61 -20.90 0.40
CA THR A 192 -8.78 -21.75 1.27
C THR A 192 -9.03 -23.24 1.05
N ASP A 193 -10.25 -23.63 0.62
CA ASP A 193 -10.61 -25.04 0.37
C ASP A 193 -9.92 -25.60 -0.87
N LEU A 194 -9.65 -24.73 -1.86
CA LEU A 194 -8.94 -25.10 -3.09
C LEU A 194 -7.42 -24.91 -2.97
N CYS A 195 -6.96 -24.13 -1.97
CA CYS A 195 -5.56 -23.79 -1.84
C CYS A 195 -4.72 -24.99 -1.39
N ALA A 196 -3.79 -25.46 -2.24
CA ALA A 196 -2.89 -26.54 -1.89
C ALA A 196 -1.93 -26.23 -0.72
N HIS A 197 -1.78 -24.99 -0.32
CA HIS A 197 -1.07 -24.58 0.88
C HIS A 197 -1.92 -24.74 2.13
N SER A 198 -3.18 -24.28 2.08
CA SER A 198 -4.08 -24.26 3.23
C SER A 198 -4.66 -25.65 3.55
N SER A 199 -4.91 -26.48 2.53
CA SER A 199 -5.55 -27.79 2.69
C SER A 199 -4.65 -28.87 3.29
N SER A 200 -3.32 -28.67 3.32
CA SER A 200 -2.37 -29.71 3.75
C SER A 200 -2.00 -29.64 5.24
N GLY A 201 -2.37 -28.58 5.93
CA GLY A 201 -1.94 -28.32 7.33
C GLY A 201 -0.43 -28.08 7.51
N ASN A 202 0.35 -28.25 6.47
CA ASN A 202 1.80 -28.02 6.41
C ASN A 202 2.09 -26.91 5.40
N VAL A 203 3.33 -26.40 5.41
CA VAL A 203 3.80 -25.51 4.35
C VAL A 203 3.76 -26.27 3.03
N GLY A 204 2.76 -25.96 2.22
CA GLY A 204 2.54 -26.60 0.93
C GLY A 204 3.06 -25.75 -0.23
N CYS A 205 2.20 -25.48 -1.21
CA CYS A 205 2.55 -24.70 -2.40
C CYS A 205 2.85 -23.23 -2.04
N THR A 206 3.98 -22.69 -2.49
CA THR A 206 4.42 -21.28 -2.27
C THR A 206 4.45 -20.43 -3.54
N ARG A 207 4.01 -20.95 -4.69
CA ARG A 207 4.17 -20.31 -6.00
C ARG A 207 3.64 -18.87 -6.09
N CYS A 208 2.55 -18.57 -5.38
CA CYS A 208 1.98 -17.23 -5.37
C CYS A 208 2.84 -16.22 -4.61
N LEU A 209 3.59 -16.65 -3.59
CA LEU A 209 4.53 -15.80 -2.86
C LEU A 209 5.69 -15.41 -3.78
N ASP A 210 6.27 -16.40 -4.49
CA ASP A 210 7.48 -16.24 -5.29
C ASP A 210 7.29 -15.29 -6.50
N VAL A 211 6.05 -15.09 -6.95
CA VAL A 211 5.74 -14.29 -8.16
C VAL A 211 5.10 -12.95 -7.86
N CYS A 212 4.92 -12.58 -6.59
CA CYS A 212 4.29 -11.31 -6.24
C CYS A 212 5.33 -10.18 -6.18
N PRO A 213 5.37 -9.25 -7.15
CA PRO A 213 6.38 -8.20 -7.17
C PRO A 213 6.17 -7.14 -6.09
N ALA A 214 4.97 -7.07 -5.52
CA ALA A 214 4.61 -6.15 -4.44
C ALA A 214 4.79 -6.75 -3.03
N ASP A 215 5.25 -8.01 -2.94
CA ASP A 215 5.40 -8.76 -1.69
C ASP A 215 4.11 -8.73 -0.81
N ALA A 216 2.96 -8.78 -1.49
CA ALA A 216 1.66 -8.63 -0.86
C ALA A 216 1.07 -9.95 -0.35
N ILE A 217 1.77 -11.07 -0.52
CA ILE A 217 1.25 -12.40 -0.18
C ILE A 217 2.11 -13.03 0.88
N ALA A 218 1.47 -13.47 1.95
CA ALA A 218 2.15 -14.12 3.07
C ALA A 218 1.57 -15.50 3.37
N SER A 219 2.43 -16.38 3.87
CA SER A 219 2.03 -17.64 4.49
C SER A 219 1.87 -17.41 5.98
N ILE A 220 0.65 -17.47 6.47
CA ILE A 220 0.35 -17.35 7.89
C ILE A 220 0.28 -18.75 8.47
N GLN A 221 1.21 -19.04 9.36
CA GLN A 221 1.26 -20.32 10.07
C GLN A 221 0.43 -20.25 11.36
N GLY A 222 -0.64 -21.03 11.43
CA GLY A 222 -1.41 -21.27 12.65
C GLY A 222 -0.92 -22.51 13.38
N ARG A 223 -1.47 -22.77 14.58
CA ARG A 223 -1.15 -23.97 15.35
C ARG A 223 -1.59 -25.29 14.69
N ILE A 224 -2.61 -25.23 13.85
CA ILE A 224 -3.26 -26.39 13.23
C ILE A 224 -3.26 -26.27 11.69
N GLU A 225 -3.37 -25.06 11.16
CA GLU A 225 -3.52 -24.79 9.73
C GLU A 225 -2.60 -23.66 9.30
N SER A 226 -2.02 -23.78 8.13
CA SER A 226 -1.35 -22.69 7.43
C SER A 226 -2.29 -22.13 6.36
N ARG A 227 -2.24 -20.82 6.13
CA ARG A 227 -3.07 -20.18 5.09
C ARG A 227 -2.28 -19.15 4.31
N ILE A 228 -2.67 -18.98 3.06
CA ILE A 228 -2.20 -17.85 2.25
C ILE A 228 -3.09 -16.65 2.55
N GLU A 229 -2.47 -15.52 2.83
CA GLU A 229 -3.15 -14.25 3.03
C GLU A 229 -2.60 -13.21 2.04
N ILE A 230 -3.49 -12.43 1.45
CA ILE A 230 -3.12 -11.34 0.55
C ILE A 230 -3.40 -10.05 1.30
N ASP A 231 -2.33 -9.26 1.55
CA ASP A 231 -2.47 -7.93 2.10
C ASP A 231 -3.08 -7.00 1.04
N PRO A 232 -4.31 -6.53 1.26
CA PRO A 232 -4.99 -5.71 0.27
C PRO A 232 -4.41 -4.29 0.15
N PHE A 233 -3.65 -3.82 1.14
CA PHE A 233 -2.96 -2.53 1.08
C PHE A 233 -1.71 -2.59 0.21
N LEU A 234 -0.97 -3.69 0.25
CA LEU A 234 0.21 -3.91 -0.59
C LEU A 234 -0.14 -4.36 -2.00
N CYS A 235 -1.20 -5.17 -2.16
CA CYS A 235 -1.60 -5.73 -3.45
C CYS A 235 -1.95 -4.64 -4.47
N GLN A 236 -1.24 -4.60 -5.59
CA GLN A 236 -1.43 -3.60 -6.67
C GLN A 236 -2.17 -4.16 -7.90
N GLY A 237 -2.74 -5.37 -7.81
CA GLY A 237 -3.58 -5.92 -8.85
C GLY A 237 -2.85 -6.49 -10.08
N VAL A 238 -1.56 -6.77 -9.98
CA VAL A 238 -0.73 -7.26 -11.10
C VAL A 238 -1.23 -8.60 -11.66
N GLY A 239 -1.74 -9.50 -10.81
CA GLY A 239 -2.38 -10.75 -11.25
C GLY A 239 -1.45 -11.94 -11.50
N SER A 240 -0.13 -11.81 -11.36
CA SER A 240 0.83 -12.90 -11.50
C SER A 240 0.50 -14.10 -10.59
N CYS A 241 -0.02 -13.84 -9.40
CA CYS A 241 -0.42 -14.86 -8.43
C CYS A 241 -1.56 -15.77 -8.93
N THR A 242 -2.52 -15.25 -9.69
CA THR A 242 -3.61 -16.06 -10.26
C THR A 242 -3.11 -16.99 -11.34
N SER A 243 -2.18 -16.51 -12.18
CA SER A 243 -1.57 -17.31 -13.25
C SER A 243 -0.65 -18.38 -12.70
N ALA A 244 0.03 -18.13 -11.58
CA ALA A 244 0.94 -19.08 -10.95
C ALA A 244 0.22 -20.12 -10.08
N CYS A 245 -1.04 -19.89 -9.68
CA CYS A 245 -1.79 -20.75 -8.81
C CYS A 245 -2.22 -22.03 -9.54
N PRO A 246 -1.71 -23.23 -9.18
CA PRO A 246 -2.00 -24.46 -9.91
C PRO A 246 -3.43 -24.98 -9.67
N THR A 247 -4.08 -24.55 -8.60
CA THR A 247 -5.43 -25.02 -8.21
C THR A 247 -6.52 -23.99 -8.53
N GLY A 248 -6.14 -22.79 -9.00
CA GLY A 248 -7.11 -21.70 -9.21
C GLY A 248 -7.71 -21.15 -7.91
N ALA A 249 -7.04 -21.36 -6.79
CA ALA A 249 -7.53 -20.89 -5.48
C ALA A 249 -7.49 -19.35 -5.33
N ILE A 250 -6.68 -18.64 -6.12
CA ILE A 250 -6.61 -17.18 -6.12
C ILE A 250 -7.45 -16.68 -7.28
N GLU A 251 -8.51 -15.95 -6.95
CA GLU A 251 -9.47 -15.44 -7.91
C GLU A 251 -9.47 -13.92 -7.89
N PHE A 252 -9.65 -13.30 -9.06
CA PHE A 252 -9.92 -11.87 -9.15
C PHE A 252 -11.28 -11.58 -8.51
N ARG A 253 -11.32 -10.64 -7.60
CA ARG A 253 -12.52 -10.25 -6.90
C ARG A 253 -13.37 -9.33 -7.76
N LEU A 254 -14.27 -9.91 -8.52
CA LEU A 254 -15.29 -9.17 -9.22
C LEU A 254 -16.35 -8.67 -8.23
N PRO A 255 -17.03 -7.54 -8.51
CA PRO A 255 -18.24 -7.20 -7.80
C PRO A 255 -19.16 -8.42 -7.81
N GLU A 256 -19.69 -8.79 -6.64
CA GLU A 256 -20.64 -9.89 -6.57
C GLU A 256 -21.88 -9.56 -7.42
N THR A 257 -21.80 -9.88 -8.69
CA THR A 257 -22.99 -10.04 -9.49
C THR A 257 -23.60 -11.35 -9.01
N ARG A 258 -24.62 -11.28 -8.14
CA ARG A 258 -25.47 -12.43 -7.90
C ARG A 258 -25.84 -12.97 -9.27
N ARG A 259 -25.35 -14.17 -9.60
CA ARG A 259 -25.80 -14.88 -10.77
C ARG A 259 -27.32 -14.98 -10.65
N GLN A 260 -28.01 -14.22 -11.48
CA GLN A 260 -29.44 -14.42 -11.68
C GLN A 260 -29.55 -15.78 -12.38
N GLN A 261 -29.81 -16.81 -11.61
CA GLN A 261 -30.30 -18.08 -12.11
C GLN A 261 -31.80 -17.97 -12.35
#